data_33908c99ffeeec1a77d09436c95d8aa9
#
_entry.id   33908c99ffeeec1a77d09436c95d8aa9
#
_cell.length_a   1.000
_cell.length_b   1.000
_cell.length_c   1.000
_cell.angle_alpha   90.00
_cell.angle_beta   90.00
_cell.angle_gamma   90.00
#
_symmetry.space_group_name_H-M   'P 1'
#
loop_
_entity.id
_entity.type
_entity.pdbx_description
1 polymer ?
#
loop_
_entity_poly.entity_id
_entity_poly.type
_entity_poly.pdbx_seq_one_letter_code
_entity_poly.pdbx_strand_id
1 'polypeptide(L)'
;MKKLILHPTDTSQWHALVNEAQASTRLVLTENTESYLVFLLMRFSQTTQLLESVIALDFLDAMHKPGKQQADLLRDVGDKSLLFCGLFPGMASKRRVSLEYYSDMGQAAYLTVGELQESQSADLYYQLSAQFRELRQILQAMRGSDGLAMIDGSIH
;
A
#
# COMPACT_ATOMS: atom_id res chain seq x y z
N MET A 1 -20.80 8.59 -15.48
CA MET A 1 -20.22 9.09 -15.71
C MET A 1 -19.07 9.31 -15.68
N LYS A 2 -18.76 9.31 -15.98
CA LYS A 2 -17.78 9.52 -15.91
C LYS A 2 -16.91 10.20 -15.74
N LYS A 3 -16.52 10.29 -15.51
CA LYS A 3 -15.73 10.87 -15.28
C LYS A 3 -14.77 11.28 -15.27
N LEU A 4 -14.60 11.26 -15.21
CA LEU A 4 -13.82 11.73 -15.21
C LEU A 4 -12.67 12.05 -15.37
N ILE A 5 -12.63 12.53 -15.04
CA ILE A 5 -11.38 13.10 -15.48
C ILE A 5 -10.42 13.20 -14.34
N LEU A 6 -9.97 12.09 -13.91
CA LEU A 6 -9.09 12.03 -12.76
C LEU A 6 -7.65 12.19 -13.21
N HIS A 7 -6.95 13.12 -12.52
CA HIS A 7 -5.50 13.20 -12.64
C HIS A 7 -4.93 12.37 -11.51
N PRO A 8 -4.31 11.24 -11.78
CA PRO A 8 -3.87 10.32 -10.72
C PRO A 8 -2.88 10.91 -9.72
N THR A 9 -2.27 12.05 -10.06
CA THR A 9 -1.36 12.74 -9.15
C THR A 9 -2.04 13.77 -8.27
N ASP A 10 -3.33 14.01 -8.48
CA ASP A 10 -4.08 15.00 -7.71
C ASP A 10 -4.52 14.38 -6.39
N THR A 11 -4.07 14.98 -5.28
CA THR A 11 -4.37 14.50 -3.94
C THR A 11 -5.87 14.39 -3.69
N SER A 12 -6.63 15.40 -4.11
CA SER A 12 -8.07 15.39 -3.83
C SER A 12 -8.79 14.28 -4.58
N GLN A 13 -8.32 13.93 -5.76
CA GLN A 13 -8.93 12.86 -6.54
C GLN A 13 -8.61 11.49 -5.94
N TRP A 14 -7.37 11.29 -5.49
CA TRP A 14 -7.02 10.05 -4.78
C TRP A 14 -7.80 9.94 -3.49
N HIS A 15 -7.94 11.06 -2.78
CA HIS A 15 -8.69 11.06 -1.54
C HIS A 15 -10.15 10.67 -1.79
N ALA A 16 -10.74 11.18 -2.87
CA ALA A 16 -12.12 10.84 -3.22
C ALA A 16 -12.26 9.35 -3.53
N LEU A 17 -11.31 8.77 -4.25
CA LEU A 17 -11.34 7.34 -4.55
C LEU A 17 -11.23 6.49 -3.30
N VAL A 18 -10.37 6.87 -2.38
CA VAL A 18 -10.21 6.15 -1.12
C VAL A 18 -11.49 6.26 -0.29
N ASN A 19 -12.08 7.44 -0.23
CA ASN A 19 -13.35 7.63 0.50
C ASN A 19 -14.48 6.79 -0.10
N GLU A 20 -14.56 6.75 -1.40
CA GLU A 20 -15.57 5.95 -2.08
C GLU A 20 -15.39 4.47 -1.76
N ALA A 21 -14.15 4.00 -1.75
CA ALA A 21 -13.88 2.61 -1.43
C ALA A 21 -14.18 2.28 0.02
N GLN A 22 -13.90 3.22 0.94
CA GLN A 22 -14.29 3.03 2.34
C GLN A 22 -15.80 2.89 2.46
N ALA A 23 -16.53 3.73 1.75
CA ALA A 23 -17.98 3.67 1.80
C ALA A 23 -18.50 2.34 1.24
N SER A 24 -17.96 1.88 0.13
CA SER A 24 -18.44 0.67 -0.52
C SER A 24 -18.09 -0.59 0.27
N THR A 25 -16.98 -0.59 0.99
CA THR A 25 -16.56 -1.74 1.80
C THR A 25 -17.08 -1.67 3.21
N ARG A 26 -17.60 -0.51 3.62
CA ARG A 26 -18.02 -0.25 4.99
C ARG A 26 -16.89 -0.37 5.99
N LEU A 27 -15.68 -0.13 5.53
CA LEU A 27 -14.48 -0.10 6.37
C LEU A 27 -14.11 1.36 6.59
N VAL A 28 -13.61 1.66 7.79
CA VAL A 28 -13.23 3.02 8.15
C VAL A 28 -11.78 3.02 8.60
N LEU A 29 -10.95 3.76 7.89
CA LEU A 29 -9.56 3.93 8.26
C LEU A 29 -9.42 5.08 9.27
N THR A 30 -8.38 5.01 10.11
CA THR A 30 -8.05 6.17 10.89
C THR A 30 -7.57 7.27 9.93
N GLU A 31 -7.66 8.51 10.38
CA GLU A 31 -7.26 9.64 9.54
C GLU A 31 -5.82 9.50 9.06
N ASN A 32 -4.94 9.07 9.96
CA ASN A 32 -3.53 8.93 9.62
C ASN A 32 -3.29 7.84 8.58
N THR A 33 -3.96 6.69 8.71
CA THR A 33 -3.78 5.62 7.73
C THR A 33 -4.41 5.99 6.40
N GLU A 34 -5.52 6.71 6.43
CA GLU A 34 -6.14 7.19 5.19
C GLU A 34 -5.20 8.12 4.43
N SER A 35 -4.61 9.09 5.15
CA SER A 35 -3.67 10.01 4.52
C SER A 35 -2.45 9.27 3.97
N TYR A 36 -1.94 8.31 4.73
CA TYR A 36 -0.80 7.52 4.27
C TYR A 36 -1.13 6.79 2.97
N LEU A 37 -2.30 6.18 2.91
CA LEU A 37 -2.72 5.45 1.72
C LEU A 37 -2.82 6.38 0.51
N VAL A 38 -3.39 7.56 0.68
CA VAL A 38 -3.51 8.53 -0.40
C VAL A 38 -2.12 8.90 -0.94
N PHE A 39 -1.18 9.21 -0.03
CA PHE A 39 0.17 9.56 -0.47
C PHE A 39 0.92 8.39 -1.09
N LEU A 40 0.68 7.18 -0.59
CA LEU A 40 1.27 5.99 -1.20
C LEU A 40 0.79 5.81 -2.64
N LEU A 41 -0.51 5.99 -2.87
CA LEU A 41 -1.08 5.86 -4.20
C LEU A 41 -0.55 6.93 -5.15
N MET A 42 -0.39 8.16 -4.66
CA MET A 42 0.19 9.23 -5.46
C MET A 42 1.62 8.89 -5.87
N ARG A 43 2.40 8.41 -4.91
CA ARG A 43 3.78 8.06 -5.18
C ARG A 43 3.87 6.90 -6.17
N PHE A 44 3.02 5.91 -6.01
CA PHE A 44 2.98 4.78 -6.92
C PHE A 44 2.60 5.22 -8.34
N SER A 45 1.64 6.14 -8.46
CA SER A 45 1.21 6.60 -9.79
C SER A 45 2.31 7.35 -10.52
N GLN A 46 3.27 7.90 -9.78
CA GLN A 46 4.39 8.63 -10.38
C GLN A 46 5.55 7.70 -10.72
N THR A 47 5.66 6.57 -10.04
CA THR A 47 6.72 5.62 -10.32
C THR A 47 6.25 4.20 -10.05
N THR A 48 6.09 3.44 -11.12
CA THR A 48 5.67 2.05 -11.02
C THR A 48 6.82 1.13 -10.65
N GLN A 49 8.04 1.67 -10.60
CA GLN A 49 9.21 0.88 -10.23
C GLN A 49 9.14 0.34 -8.81
N LEU A 50 8.25 0.86 -8.00
CA LEU A 50 8.02 0.35 -6.66
C LEU A 50 7.80 -1.16 -6.62
N LEU A 51 7.24 -1.73 -7.70
CA LEU A 51 6.87 -3.14 -7.71
C LEU A 51 7.89 -4.04 -8.38
N GLU A 52 9.04 -3.50 -8.80
CA GLU A 52 9.99 -4.28 -9.59
C GLU A 52 10.87 -5.23 -8.78
N SER A 53 11.08 -4.94 -7.52
CA SER A 53 11.97 -5.77 -6.71
C SER A 53 11.20 -6.94 -6.09
N VAL A 54 11.96 -7.94 -5.65
CA VAL A 54 11.38 -9.11 -4.99
C VAL A 54 11.21 -8.80 -3.51
N ILE A 55 9.95 -8.77 -3.06
CA ILE A 55 9.60 -8.33 -1.71
C ILE A 55 10.32 -9.13 -0.63
N ALA A 56 10.36 -10.45 -0.78
CA ALA A 56 10.99 -11.30 0.23
C ALA A 56 12.48 -11.01 0.37
N LEU A 57 13.15 -10.80 -0.77
CA LEU A 57 14.58 -10.47 -0.75
C LEU A 57 14.83 -9.10 -0.16
N ASP A 58 13.94 -8.15 -0.46
CA ASP A 58 14.03 -6.82 0.12
C ASP A 58 13.86 -6.85 1.62
N PHE A 59 12.95 -7.69 2.11
CA PHE A 59 12.73 -7.86 3.54
C PHE A 59 14.00 -8.39 4.22
N LEU A 60 14.59 -9.45 3.65
CA LEU A 60 15.80 -10.03 4.21
C LEU A 60 16.97 -9.05 4.19
N ASP A 61 17.11 -8.31 3.09
CA ASP A 61 18.15 -7.30 2.99
C ASP A 61 17.98 -6.23 4.05
N ALA A 62 16.74 -5.77 4.25
CA ALA A 62 16.43 -4.72 5.22
C ALA A 62 16.82 -5.14 6.64
N MET A 63 16.62 -6.41 6.99
CA MET A 63 16.93 -6.89 8.33
C MET A 63 18.42 -6.85 8.65
N HIS A 64 19.29 -6.73 7.64
CA HIS A 64 20.73 -6.62 7.83
C HIS A 64 21.22 -5.18 7.81
N LYS A 65 20.33 -4.19 7.63
CA LYS A 65 20.73 -2.78 7.60
C LYS A 65 20.57 -2.14 8.97
N PRO A 66 21.37 -1.12 9.30
CA PRO A 66 21.27 -0.47 10.60
C PRO A 66 20.20 0.61 10.64
N GLY A 67 19.62 0.79 11.81
CA GLY A 67 18.85 1.96 12.23
C GLY A 67 17.87 2.52 11.23
N LYS A 68 18.08 3.76 10.85
CA LYS A 68 17.18 4.47 9.94
C LYS A 68 17.09 3.82 8.57
N GLN A 69 18.18 3.29 8.08
CA GLN A 69 18.23 2.63 6.79
C GLN A 69 17.34 1.39 6.80
N GLN A 70 17.37 0.64 7.88
CA GLN A 70 16.51 -0.51 8.05
C GLN A 70 15.03 -0.09 8.04
N ALA A 71 14.69 0.98 8.77
CA ALA A 71 13.31 1.47 8.83
C ALA A 71 12.82 1.88 7.45
N ASP A 72 13.64 2.60 6.68
CA ASP A 72 13.26 3.05 5.35
C ASP A 72 13.00 1.89 4.41
N LEU A 73 13.86 0.86 4.45
CA LEU A 73 13.71 -0.29 3.59
C LEU A 73 12.51 -1.14 3.99
N LEU A 74 12.26 -1.29 5.29
CA LEU A 74 11.10 -2.05 5.75
C LEU A 74 9.80 -1.33 5.42
N ARG A 75 9.80 0.01 5.47
CA ARG A 75 8.63 0.76 5.03
C ARG A 75 8.33 0.48 3.56
N ASP A 76 9.37 0.45 2.73
CA ASP A 76 9.18 0.13 1.32
C ASP A 76 8.65 -1.29 1.12
N VAL A 77 9.10 -2.24 1.93
CA VAL A 77 8.56 -3.60 1.89
C VAL A 77 7.07 -3.61 2.23
N GLY A 78 6.70 -2.89 3.29
CA GLY A 78 5.29 -2.78 3.66
C GLY A 78 4.45 -2.18 2.55
N ASP A 79 4.95 -1.09 1.95
CA ASP A 79 4.25 -0.39 0.88
C ASP A 79 4.06 -1.28 -0.34
N LYS A 80 5.12 -1.98 -0.75
CA LYS A 80 5.06 -2.88 -1.91
C LYS A 80 4.11 -4.04 -1.66
N SER A 81 4.18 -4.61 -0.47
CA SER A 81 3.31 -5.74 -0.12
C SER A 81 1.86 -5.33 -0.15
N LEU A 82 1.55 -4.15 0.37
CA LEU A 82 0.19 -3.64 0.37
C LEU A 82 -0.32 -3.41 -1.05
N LEU A 83 0.49 -2.79 -1.90
CA LEU A 83 0.10 -2.54 -3.29
C LEU A 83 -0.09 -3.85 -4.05
N PHE A 84 0.80 -4.83 -3.84
CA PHE A 84 0.66 -6.14 -4.46
C PHE A 84 -0.68 -6.79 -4.08
N CYS A 85 -0.94 -6.86 -2.78
CA CYS A 85 -2.13 -7.54 -2.29
C CYS A 85 -3.41 -6.83 -2.69
N GLY A 86 -3.38 -5.51 -2.71
CA GLY A 86 -4.58 -4.72 -2.96
C GLY A 86 -4.86 -4.50 -4.43
N LEU A 87 -3.85 -4.08 -5.19
CA LEU A 87 -4.05 -3.67 -6.58
C LEU A 87 -3.66 -4.73 -7.59
N PHE A 88 -2.71 -5.62 -7.26
CA PHE A 88 -2.16 -6.54 -8.25
C PHE A 88 -2.11 -7.98 -7.74
N PRO A 89 -3.26 -8.51 -7.28
CA PRO A 89 -3.26 -9.88 -6.74
C PRO A 89 -2.84 -10.93 -7.77
N GLY A 90 -3.06 -10.66 -9.06
CA GLY A 90 -2.65 -11.56 -10.11
C GLY A 90 -1.14 -11.73 -10.22
N MET A 91 -0.38 -10.71 -9.81
CA MET A 91 1.08 -10.81 -9.83
C MET A 91 1.60 -11.80 -8.79
N ALA A 92 0.95 -11.85 -7.63
CA ALA A 92 1.30 -12.82 -6.61
C ALA A 92 1.07 -14.24 -7.13
N SER A 93 -0.05 -14.45 -7.81
CA SER A 93 -0.37 -15.74 -8.38
C SER A 93 0.70 -16.19 -9.39
N LYS A 94 1.16 -15.26 -10.23
CA LYS A 94 2.21 -15.56 -11.20
C LYS A 94 3.51 -15.98 -10.54
N ARG A 95 3.78 -15.48 -9.34
CA ARG A 95 5.00 -15.79 -8.61
C ARG A 95 4.83 -17.00 -7.69
N ARG A 96 3.66 -17.63 -7.74
CA ARG A 96 3.34 -18.80 -6.94
C ARG A 96 3.47 -18.55 -5.45
N VAL A 97 3.14 -17.32 -5.04
CA VAL A 97 3.17 -16.91 -3.64
C VAL A 97 1.79 -16.45 -3.26
N SER A 98 1.31 -16.85 -2.10
CA SER A 98 -0.04 -16.52 -1.68
C SER A 98 -0.13 -15.03 -1.28
N LEU A 99 -1.34 -14.49 -1.43
CA LEU A 99 -1.60 -13.12 -0.96
C LEU A 99 -1.43 -13.02 0.55
N GLU A 100 -1.75 -14.08 1.28
CA GLU A 100 -1.57 -14.07 2.73
C GLU A 100 -0.11 -13.97 3.13
N TYR A 101 0.77 -14.60 2.36
CA TYR A 101 2.21 -14.47 2.62
C TYR A 101 2.66 -13.03 2.49
N TYR A 102 2.27 -12.36 1.41
CA TYR A 102 2.61 -10.95 1.22
C TYR A 102 1.95 -10.07 2.26
N SER A 103 0.72 -10.38 2.62
CA SER A 103 0.00 -9.64 3.65
C SER A 103 0.72 -9.74 5.00
N ASP A 104 1.13 -10.96 5.37
CA ASP A 104 1.85 -11.19 6.62
C ASP A 104 3.19 -10.44 6.61
N MET A 105 3.90 -10.48 5.49
CA MET A 105 5.17 -9.79 5.38
C MET A 105 5.01 -8.28 5.48
N GLY A 106 3.98 -7.73 4.83
CA GLY A 106 3.70 -6.31 4.90
C GLY A 106 3.34 -5.85 6.31
N GLN A 107 2.51 -6.63 6.99
CA GLN A 107 2.16 -6.33 8.37
C GLN A 107 3.39 -6.35 9.27
N ALA A 108 4.22 -7.38 9.11
CA ALA A 108 5.44 -7.50 9.91
C ALA A 108 6.40 -6.35 9.63
N ALA A 109 6.51 -5.93 8.37
CA ALA A 109 7.38 -4.83 8.01
C ALA A 109 6.93 -3.53 8.66
N TYR A 110 5.64 -3.20 8.56
CA TYR A 110 5.13 -1.98 9.20
C TYR A 110 5.26 -2.03 10.72
N LEU A 111 5.00 -3.20 11.32
CA LEU A 111 5.14 -3.35 12.76
C LEU A 111 6.57 -3.06 13.19
N THR A 112 7.54 -3.61 12.45
CA THR A 112 8.95 -3.42 12.77
C THR A 112 9.34 -1.95 12.60
N VAL A 113 8.83 -1.27 11.55
CA VAL A 113 9.08 0.15 11.41
C VAL A 113 8.58 0.91 12.63
N GLY A 114 7.38 0.55 13.11
CA GLY A 114 6.84 1.18 14.31
C GLY A 114 7.73 0.99 15.51
N GLU A 115 8.31 -0.21 15.66
CA GLU A 115 9.22 -0.49 16.76
C GLU A 115 10.53 0.27 16.67
N LEU A 116 10.94 0.63 15.45
CA LEU A 116 12.18 1.38 15.22
C LEU A 116 11.99 2.90 15.30
N GLN A 117 10.76 3.36 15.23
CA GLN A 117 10.46 4.78 15.30
C GLN A 117 10.21 5.21 16.74
N GLU A 118 10.28 6.51 16.98
CA GLU A 118 10.00 7.05 18.29
C GLU A 118 8.70 7.86 18.27
N SER A 119 7.96 7.77 19.37
CA SER A 119 6.78 8.57 19.67
C SER A 119 5.71 8.58 18.58
N GLN A 120 5.40 9.75 18.02
CA GLN A 120 4.24 9.93 17.16
C GLN A 120 4.30 9.14 15.86
N SER A 121 5.48 8.99 15.28
CA SER A 121 5.63 8.25 14.03
C SER A 121 5.35 6.76 14.22
N ALA A 122 5.66 6.23 15.40
CA ALA A 122 5.42 4.82 15.69
C ALA A 122 3.95 4.48 15.61
N ASP A 123 3.08 5.35 16.11
CA ASP A 123 1.64 5.08 16.11
C ASP A 123 1.11 4.87 14.70
N LEU A 124 1.57 5.66 13.75
CA LEU A 124 1.13 5.49 12.36
C LEU A 124 1.43 4.08 11.86
N TYR A 125 2.65 3.62 12.08
CA TYR A 125 3.04 2.31 11.55
C TYR A 125 2.37 1.16 12.29
N TYR A 126 2.09 1.33 13.59
CA TYR A 126 1.29 0.35 14.31
C TYR A 126 -0.13 0.29 13.74
N GLN A 127 -0.70 1.44 13.39
CA GLN A 127 -2.02 1.47 12.77
C GLN A 127 -2.01 0.83 11.40
N LEU A 128 -0.98 1.11 10.60
CA LEU A 128 -0.86 0.51 9.27
C LEU A 128 -0.77 -1.01 9.36
N SER A 129 -0.02 -1.51 10.34
CA SER A 129 0.08 -2.95 10.55
C SER A 129 -1.28 -3.52 10.99
N ALA A 130 -1.92 -2.88 11.95
CA ALA A 130 -3.19 -3.36 12.49
C ALA A 130 -4.31 -3.32 11.46
N GLN A 131 -4.31 -2.31 10.59
CA GLN A 131 -5.35 -2.14 9.58
C GLN A 131 -4.94 -2.67 8.20
N PHE A 132 -3.88 -3.47 8.14
CA PHE A 132 -3.36 -3.92 6.84
C PHE A 132 -4.43 -4.62 6.01
N ARG A 133 -5.24 -5.48 6.62
CA ARG A 133 -6.29 -6.20 5.90
C ARG A 133 -7.37 -5.25 5.39
N GLU A 134 -7.75 -4.27 6.19
CA GLU A 134 -8.72 -3.27 5.77
C GLU A 134 -8.16 -2.45 4.60
N LEU A 135 -6.90 -2.04 4.71
CA LEU A 135 -6.24 -1.32 3.63
C LEU A 135 -6.22 -2.13 2.34
N ARG A 136 -5.91 -3.41 2.44
CA ARG A 136 -5.91 -4.30 1.30
C ARG A 136 -7.30 -4.39 0.66
N GLN A 137 -8.33 -4.54 1.49
CA GLN A 137 -9.70 -4.65 0.99
C GLN A 137 -10.15 -3.35 0.31
N ILE A 138 -9.76 -2.21 0.86
CA ILE A 138 -10.07 -0.92 0.27
C ILE A 138 -9.41 -0.79 -1.09
N LEU A 139 -8.13 -1.18 -1.20
CA LEU A 139 -7.45 -1.15 -2.49
C LEU A 139 -8.09 -2.09 -3.50
N GLN A 140 -8.51 -3.27 -3.06
CA GLN A 140 -9.20 -4.20 -3.94
C GLN A 140 -10.51 -3.62 -4.46
N ALA A 141 -11.23 -2.89 -3.61
CA ALA A 141 -12.46 -2.21 -4.03
C ALA A 141 -12.16 -1.10 -5.03
N MET A 142 -11.07 -0.35 -4.81
CA MET A 142 -10.66 0.70 -5.72
C MET A 142 -10.31 0.15 -7.10
N ARG A 143 -9.79 -1.06 -7.15
CA ARG A 143 -9.38 -1.69 -8.39
C ARG A 143 -10.53 -1.82 -9.38
N GLY A 144 -11.74 -1.93 -8.87
CA GLY A 144 -12.93 -2.02 -9.71
C GLY A 144 -13.47 -0.68 -10.18
N SER A 145 -12.86 0.44 -9.74
CA SER A 145 -13.35 1.76 -10.14
C SER A 145 -12.77 2.19 -11.48
N ASP A 146 -13.54 2.99 -12.22
CA ASP A 146 -13.11 3.45 -13.54
C ASP A 146 -11.82 4.26 -13.49
N GLY A 147 -11.70 5.11 -12.47
CA GLY A 147 -10.53 5.96 -12.35
C GLY A 147 -9.25 5.18 -12.17
N LEU A 148 -9.30 4.13 -11.35
CA LEU A 148 -8.12 3.32 -11.08
C LEU A 148 -7.82 2.35 -12.22
N ALA A 149 -8.83 1.94 -12.96
CA ALA A 149 -8.64 1.02 -14.08
C ALA A 149 -7.67 1.60 -15.13
N MET A 150 -7.65 2.92 -15.29
CA MET A 150 -6.74 3.56 -16.22
C MET A 150 -5.28 3.39 -15.79
N ILE A 151 -5.04 3.43 -14.49
CA ILE A 151 -3.69 3.24 -13.95
C ILE A 151 -3.27 1.79 -14.12
N ASP A 152 -4.18 0.87 -13.81
CA ASP A 152 -3.92 -0.56 -13.92
C ASP A 152 -3.54 -0.92 -15.36
N GLY A 153 -4.24 -0.35 -16.32
CA GLY A 153 -3.96 -0.60 -17.73
C GLY A 153 -2.59 -0.12 -18.17
N SER A 154 -2.06 0.89 -17.53
CA SER A 154 -0.77 1.47 -17.92
C SER A 154 0.42 0.69 -17.39
N ILE A 155 0.19 -0.31 -16.55
CA ILE A 155 1.27 -1.03 -15.87
C ILE A 155 1.66 -2.32 -16.58
N HIS A 156 0.89 -2.73 -17.53
CA HIS A 156 1.14 -3.98 -18.26
C HIS A 156 2.44 -4.02 -19.04
#